data_228331cc1092b29ef69e56951148f7a2
#
_entry.id   228331cc1092b29ef69e56951148f7a2
#
_cell.length_a   1.000
_cell.length_b   1.000
_cell.length_c   1.000
_cell.angle_alpha   90.00
_cell.angle_beta   90.00
_cell.angle_gamma   90.00
#
_symmetry.space_group_name_H-M   'P 1'
#
loop_
_entity.id
_entity.type
_entity.pdbx_description
1 polymer ?
#
loop_
_entity_poly.entity_id
_entity_poly.type
_entity_poly.pdbx_seq_one_letter_code
_entity_poly.pdbx_strand_id
1 'polypeptide(L)'
;MEQAEREADARNAEGAGAMDVEEEEEDNPETAIVLAEDKKYYPSAEEVYGEGTETLVMDEDAQPLEEPIIAPLKTKRVEVRDANAPVMRVSEEYLLGMLSNPNLTRNVAVCGHLHHGKTSFMDMVVEQTHALSTEGRDPERQMRYMDNRQDEQDREVSIKATPLTVAMPASSGKHLLFNFMDTPGHVNFSDEVTASLRLADAVLLVVDAVEGVMCVTERVIKHAARDRLPIVVFVNKMDRLILELKLPPADAFHKIRHVLEEVNAIVEAAYGGGEDCPFADPAKGTVCFGSALYGWSFTLESFARLYAERRGVEMDTKKFAKRLWGDSYFHADARAFRAEPPPGGGDRSFVQFVLEPLYKVFALAVGEHVASFAAVLAEFKVALKPKDYKTNDKPLVRLARRKIFGVAAGLVDAL
;
A
#
# COMPACT_ATOMS: atom_id res chain seq x y z
N MET A 1 20.04 30.70 -51.72
CA MET A 1 20.21 29.95 -50.45
C MET A 1 18.86 29.65 -49.78
N GLU A 2 17.96 30.60 -49.68
CA GLU A 2 16.64 30.38 -49.05
C GLU A 2 15.69 29.40 -49.79
N GLN A 3 15.84 29.22 -51.11
CA GLN A 3 15.01 28.22 -51.84
C GLN A 3 15.49 26.78 -51.64
N ALA A 4 16.78 26.56 -51.44
CA ALA A 4 17.35 25.25 -51.20
C ALA A 4 17.06 24.73 -49.76
N GLU A 5 16.95 25.65 -48.79
CA GLU A 5 16.55 25.32 -47.41
C GLU A 5 15.07 24.96 -47.32
N ARG A 6 14.19 25.63 -48.06
CA ARG A 6 12.75 25.30 -48.09
C ARG A 6 12.47 23.98 -48.79
N GLU A 7 13.26 23.57 -49.75
CA GLU A 7 13.13 22.25 -50.41
C GLU A 7 13.71 21.13 -49.55
N ALA A 8 14.66 21.39 -48.67
CA ALA A 8 15.19 20.44 -47.69
C ALA A 8 14.19 20.23 -46.56
N ASP A 9 13.55 21.29 -46.06
CA ASP A 9 12.52 21.21 -45.02
C ASP A 9 11.25 20.53 -45.52
N ALA A 10 10.88 20.72 -46.80
CA ALA A 10 9.73 20.01 -47.37
C ALA A 10 9.97 18.51 -47.54
N ARG A 11 11.22 18.08 -47.82
CA ARG A 11 11.56 16.64 -47.88
C ARG A 11 11.63 15.97 -46.49
N ASN A 12 12.00 16.73 -45.46
CA ASN A 12 11.96 16.23 -44.08
C ASN A 12 10.55 16.18 -43.49
N ALA A 13 9.62 17.00 -43.95
CA ALA A 13 8.21 16.98 -43.51
C ALA A 13 7.42 15.84 -44.15
N GLU A 14 7.76 15.39 -45.35
CA GLU A 14 7.13 14.23 -45.99
C GLU A 14 7.63 12.88 -45.45
N GLY A 15 8.76 12.85 -44.73
CA GLY A 15 9.28 11.63 -44.11
C GLY A 15 8.79 11.34 -42.71
N ALA A 16 8.04 12.27 -42.09
CA ALA A 16 7.57 12.11 -40.70
C ALA A 16 6.09 11.68 -40.55
N GLY A 17 5.45 11.39 -41.65
CA GLY A 17 4.00 11.14 -41.69
C GLY A 17 3.55 9.79 -42.24
N ALA A 18 4.32 8.72 -42.04
CA ALA A 18 3.90 7.41 -42.51
C ALA A 18 4.55 6.29 -41.68
N MET A 19 4.09 6.08 -40.51
CA MET A 19 4.27 4.81 -39.79
C MET A 19 3.08 4.47 -38.90
N ASP A 20 1.90 4.56 -39.48
CA ASP A 20 0.74 3.76 -39.11
C ASP A 20 0.40 2.87 -40.32
N VAL A 21 1.32 1.97 -40.61
CA VAL A 21 1.00 0.80 -41.40
C VAL A 21 0.84 -0.33 -40.38
N GLU A 22 -0.38 -0.66 -40.06
CA GLU A 22 -0.73 -2.07 -39.82
C GLU A 22 -0.37 -2.80 -41.11
N GLU A 23 0.90 -3.06 -41.35
CA GLU A 23 1.32 -4.14 -42.20
C GLU A 23 0.91 -5.41 -41.46
N GLU A 24 -0.25 -5.97 -41.84
CA GLU A 24 -0.35 -7.42 -41.93
C GLU A 24 0.88 -7.79 -42.79
N GLU A 25 2.01 -8.11 -42.14
CA GLU A 25 3.10 -8.80 -42.77
C GLU A 25 2.47 -10.11 -43.26
N GLU A 26 2.06 -10.14 -44.52
CA GLU A 26 1.99 -11.39 -45.25
C GLU A 26 3.34 -12.03 -45.02
N ASP A 27 3.35 -13.17 -44.30
CA ASP A 27 4.55 -13.97 -44.05
C ASP A 27 5.23 -14.24 -45.41
N ASN A 28 6.16 -13.36 -45.74
CA ASN A 28 6.92 -13.54 -46.96
C ASN A 28 8.05 -14.51 -46.66
N PRO A 29 7.98 -15.78 -47.08
CA PRO A 29 8.95 -16.80 -46.74
C PRO A 29 10.38 -16.43 -47.17
N GLU A 30 10.57 -15.41 -48.02
CA GLU A 30 11.89 -14.93 -48.47
C GLU A 30 12.59 -14.04 -47.45
N THR A 31 11.88 -13.46 -46.45
CA THR A 31 12.44 -12.57 -45.43
C THR A 31 12.67 -13.24 -44.07
N ALA A 32 12.19 -14.49 -43.86
CA ALA A 32 12.42 -15.24 -42.67
C ALA A 32 13.91 -15.57 -42.48
N ILE A 33 14.47 -15.31 -41.29
CA ILE A 33 15.84 -15.72 -40.95
C ILE A 33 15.82 -17.22 -40.74
N VAL A 34 16.21 -17.96 -41.76
CA VAL A 34 16.34 -19.41 -41.74
C VAL A 34 17.74 -19.77 -41.28
N LEU A 35 17.89 -20.49 -40.17
CA LEU A 35 19.15 -21.02 -39.70
C LEU A 35 19.75 -21.96 -40.77
N ALA A 36 21.08 -22.10 -40.80
CA ALA A 36 21.76 -22.92 -41.80
C ALA A 36 21.34 -24.40 -41.80
N GLU A 37 20.89 -24.87 -40.65
CA GLU A 37 20.36 -26.22 -40.42
C GLU A 37 18.97 -26.42 -41.03
N ASP A 38 18.13 -25.34 -41.03
CA ASP A 38 16.76 -25.37 -41.55
C ASP A 38 16.70 -25.14 -43.07
N LYS A 39 17.84 -24.85 -43.70
CA LYS A 39 17.94 -24.71 -45.17
C LYS A 39 17.91 -26.08 -45.90
N LYS A 40 18.00 -27.15 -45.18
CA LYS A 40 17.77 -28.48 -45.77
C LYS A 40 16.29 -28.75 -45.72
N TYR A 41 15.69 -28.84 -46.83
CA TYR A 41 14.33 -29.31 -46.99
C TYR A 41 14.20 -30.68 -46.35
N TYR A 42 13.56 -30.73 -45.21
CA TYR A 42 13.06 -31.98 -44.69
C TYR A 42 11.80 -32.29 -45.48
N PRO A 43 11.78 -33.41 -46.23
CA PRO A 43 10.56 -33.77 -46.96
C PRO A 43 9.42 -33.95 -45.97
N SER A 44 8.22 -33.55 -46.36
CA SER A 44 7.03 -33.73 -45.55
C SER A 44 6.77 -35.24 -45.28
N ALA A 45 6.02 -35.57 -44.23
CA ALA A 45 5.69 -36.95 -43.94
C ALA A 45 4.98 -37.63 -45.11
N GLU A 46 4.22 -36.92 -45.88
CA GLU A 46 3.53 -37.43 -47.09
C GLU A 46 4.50 -37.72 -48.22
N GLU A 47 5.56 -36.91 -48.39
CA GLU A 47 6.60 -37.14 -49.38
C GLU A 47 7.48 -38.37 -49.06
N VAL A 48 7.68 -38.64 -47.78
CA VAL A 48 8.55 -39.78 -47.33
C VAL A 48 7.78 -41.05 -47.21
N TYR A 49 6.52 -41.00 -46.74
CA TYR A 49 5.72 -42.16 -46.34
C TYR A 49 4.49 -42.37 -47.21
N GLY A 50 4.18 -41.46 -48.15
CA GLY A 50 3.06 -41.56 -49.08
C GLY A 50 1.82 -40.82 -48.64
N GLU A 51 0.93 -40.58 -49.65
CA GLU A 51 -0.32 -39.85 -49.43
C GLU A 51 -1.23 -40.55 -48.39
N GLY A 52 -1.76 -39.79 -47.44
CA GLY A 52 -2.66 -40.28 -46.39
C GLY A 52 -2.00 -40.70 -45.11
N THR A 53 -0.71 -40.35 -44.89
CA THR A 53 0.00 -40.58 -43.62
C THR A 53 -0.53 -39.67 -42.54
N GLU A 54 -1.16 -40.23 -41.48
CA GLU A 54 -1.51 -39.46 -40.29
C GLU A 54 -0.29 -39.14 -39.46
N THR A 55 0.05 -37.87 -39.29
CA THR A 55 1.07 -37.37 -38.39
C THR A 55 0.45 -37.03 -37.04
N LEU A 56 0.86 -37.67 -35.97
CA LEU A 56 0.48 -37.34 -34.59
C LEU A 56 1.51 -36.37 -34.05
N VAL A 57 1.17 -35.09 -33.99
CA VAL A 57 2.02 -34.06 -33.36
C VAL A 57 1.66 -34.00 -31.89
N MET A 58 2.61 -34.16 -31.00
CA MET A 58 2.43 -33.93 -29.57
C MET A 58 2.41 -32.44 -29.30
N ASP A 59 1.79 -32.01 -28.19
CA ASP A 59 1.69 -30.58 -27.84
C ASP A 59 3.06 -29.87 -27.75
N GLU A 60 4.12 -30.62 -27.45
CA GLU A 60 5.51 -30.13 -27.44
C GLU A 60 6.07 -29.91 -28.85
N ASP A 61 5.54 -30.59 -29.85
CA ASP A 61 5.96 -30.53 -31.26
C ASP A 61 4.98 -29.68 -32.08
N ALA A 62 4.09 -28.92 -31.43
CA ALA A 62 3.05 -28.14 -32.09
C ALA A 62 3.60 -26.92 -32.84
N GLN A 63 4.90 -26.60 -32.72
CA GLN A 63 5.55 -25.54 -33.44
C GLN A 63 6.01 -26.05 -34.81
N PRO A 64 5.57 -25.46 -35.93
CA PRO A 64 6.05 -25.82 -37.25
C PRO A 64 7.57 -25.68 -37.35
N LEU A 65 8.26 -26.59 -38.05
CA LEU A 65 9.69 -26.51 -38.30
C LEU A 65 10.12 -25.24 -39.07
N GLU A 66 9.17 -24.55 -39.68
CA GLU A 66 9.36 -23.30 -40.39
C GLU A 66 9.40 -22.06 -39.47
N GLU A 67 8.87 -22.18 -38.26
CA GLU A 67 8.96 -21.10 -37.29
C GLU A 67 10.33 -21.10 -36.61
N PRO A 68 11.09 -19.98 -36.66
CA PRO A 68 12.37 -19.91 -36.01
C PRO A 68 12.21 -20.08 -34.49
N ILE A 69 13.02 -20.94 -33.88
CA ILE A 69 13.04 -21.19 -32.43
C ILE A 69 13.26 -19.90 -31.61
N ILE A 70 13.92 -18.92 -32.23
CA ILE A 70 14.11 -17.57 -31.68
C ILE A 70 13.28 -16.60 -32.52
N ALA A 71 11.97 -16.64 -32.39
CA ALA A 71 11.13 -15.57 -32.87
C ALA A 71 11.28 -14.34 -31.95
N PRO A 72 11.38 -13.10 -32.48
CA PRO A 72 11.35 -11.93 -31.63
C PRO A 72 10.05 -11.96 -30.82
N LEU A 73 10.19 -11.96 -29.49
CA LEU A 73 9.04 -11.90 -28.61
C LEU A 73 8.18 -10.70 -29.01
N LYS A 74 6.96 -10.92 -29.46
CA LYS A 74 6.00 -9.85 -29.69
C LYS A 74 5.79 -9.18 -28.31
N THR A 75 6.43 -8.02 -28.12
CA THR A 75 6.22 -7.24 -26.91
C THR A 75 4.78 -6.73 -26.93
N LYS A 76 3.93 -7.30 -26.08
CA LYS A 76 2.59 -6.74 -25.87
C LYS A 76 2.79 -5.30 -25.38
N ARG A 77 2.20 -4.31 -26.07
CA ARG A 77 2.13 -2.95 -25.55
C ARG A 77 1.38 -3.01 -24.24
N VAL A 78 2.01 -2.49 -23.18
CA VAL A 78 1.38 -2.39 -21.88
C VAL A 78 0.40 -1.23 -21.94
N GLU A 79 -0.88 -1.50 -21.79
CA GLU A 79 -1.90 -0.46 -21.69
C GLU A 79 -1.83 0.18 -20.30
N VAL A 80 -1.55 1.48 -20.28
CA VAL A 80 -1.60 2.31 -19.08
C VAL A 80 -2.94 3.05 -19.06
N ARG A 81 -3.73 2.85 -18.01
CA ARG A 81 -5.06 3.47 -17.87
C ARG A 81 -4.98 4.72 -17.00
N ASP A 82 -4.48 5.81 -17.55
CA ASP A 82 -4.43 7.11 -16.86
C ASP A 82 -5.70 7.98 -17.05
N ALA A 83 -6.63 7.55 -17.89
CA ALA A 83 -7.76 8.38 -18.35
C ALA A 83 -8.72 8.87 -17.24
N ASN A 84 -8.69 8.30 -16.03
CA ASN A 84 -9.59 8.63 -14.93
C ASN A 84 -8.86 8.86 -13.60
N ALA A 85 -7.66 9.41 -13.63
CA ALA A 85 -6.95 9.77 -12.41
C ALA A 85 -7.77 10.77 -11.58
N PRO A 86 -7.96 10.53 -10.27
CA PRO A 86 -8.74 11.43 -9.43
C PRO A 86 -8.02 12.77 -9.27
N VAL A 87 -8.80 13.86 -9.31
CA VAL A 87 -8.26 15.22 -9.18
C VAL A 87 -7.87 15.49 -7.72
N MET A 88 -6.66 15.99 -7.51
CA MET A 88 -6.21 16.39 -6.19
C MET A 88 -7.01 17.58 -5.64
N ARG A 89 -7.28 17.61 -4.33
CA ARG A 89 -8.01 18.71 -3.67
C ARG A 89 -7.18 19.98 -3.50
N VAL A 90 -5.86 19.83 -3.58
CA VAL A 90 -4.90 20.94 -3.46
C VAL A 90 -4.48 21.38 -4.85
N SER A 91 -4.33 22.69 -5.06
CA SER A 91 -3.92 23.23 -6.36
C SER A 91 -2.47 22.88 -6.69
N GLU A 92 -2.19 22.73 -7.97
CA GLU A 92 -0.87 22.42 -8.50
C GLU A 92 0.17 23.51 -8.14
N GLU A 93 -0.24 24.77 -8.18
CA GLU A 93 0.58 25.92 -7.77
C GLU A 93 1.03 25.84 -6.31
N TYR A 94 0.13 25.38 -5.42
CA TYR A 94 0.45 25.18 -4.02
C TYR A 94 1.50 24.08 -3.83
N LEU A 95 1.38 22.97 -4.55
CA LEU A 95 2.36 21.87 -4.52
C LEU A 95 3.72 22.31 -5.03
N LEU A 96 3.76 23.05 -6.14
CA LEU A 96 5.00 23.61 -6.70
C LEU A 96 5.66 24.59 -5.70
N GLY A 97 4.86 25.41 -5.01
CA GLY A 97 5.35 26.27 -3.94
C GLY A 97 5.97 25.50 -2.78
N MET A 98 5.40 24.34 -2.41
CA MET A 98 5.96 23.46 -1.37
C MET A 98 7.25 22.75 -1.81
N LEU A 99 7.33 22.30 -3.06
CA LEU A 99 8.53 21.66 -3.63
C LEU A 99 9.77 22.55 -3.59
N SER A 100 9.60 23.87 -3.63
CA SER A 100 10.72 24.81 -3.50
C SER A 100 11.39 24.81 -2.11
N ASN A 101 10.72 24.20 -1.09
CA ASN A 101 11.23 24.11 0.27
C ASN A 101 11.54 22.66 0.68
N PRO A 102 12.81 22.24 0.62
CA PRO A 102 13.20 20.85 0.94
C PRO A 102 12.81 20.41 2.36
N ASN A 103 12.73 21.34 3.31
CA ASN A 103 12.36 21.04 4.70
C ASN A 103 10.91 20.59 4.86
N LEU A 104 10.06 20.88 3.88
CA LEU A 104 8.65 20.47 3.87
C LEU A 104 8.41 19.20 3.06
N THR A 105 9.41 18.72 2.34
CA THR A 105 9.30 17.57 1.44
C THR A 105 9.88 16.32 2.11
N ARG A 106 9.21 15.19 1.93
CA ARG A 106 9.59 13.86 2.43
C ARG A 106 9.42 12.83 1.31
N ASN A 107 10.49 12.11 0.99
CA ASN A 107 10.45 11.00 0.04
C ASN A 107 10.34 9.70 0.83
N VAL A 108 9.24 8.98 0.67
CA VAL A 108 8.91 7.80 1.49
C VAL A 108 8.70 6.58 0.61
N ALA A 109 9.50 5.53 0.82
CA ALA A 109 9.27 4.25 0.18
C ALA A 109 8.28 3.41 1.01
N VAL A 110 7.16 3.03 0.41
CA VAL A 110 6.15 2.15 1.02
C VAL A 110 6.52 0.71 0.70
N CYS A 111 7.06 0.00 1.67
CA CYS A 111 7.62 -1.33 1.50
C CYS A 111 6.91 -2.36 2.39
N GLY A 112 7.03 -3.64 2.03
CA GLY A 112 6.47 -4.75 2.80
C GLY A 112 6.21 -5.97 1.93
N HIS A 113 5.83 -7.08 2.56
CA HIS A 113 5.58 -8.34 1.87
C HIS A 113 4.36 -8.28 0.94
N LEU A 114 4.26 -9.25 0.04
CA LEU A 114 3.11 -9.44 -0.85
C LEU A 114 1.81 -9.54 -0.01
N HIS A 115 0.75 -8.91 -0.47
CA HIS A 115 -0.56 -8.86 0.19
C HIS A 115 -0.60 -8.21 1.60
N HIS A 116 0.47 -7.62 2.12
CA HIS A 116 0.43 -6.88 3.40
C HIS A 116 -0.39 -5.58 3.33
N GLY A 117 -0.82 -5.17 2.14
CA GLY A 117 -1.75 -4.05 1.93
C GLY A 117 -1.08 -2.70 1.70
N LYS A 118 0.08 -2.67 1.06
CA LYS A 118 0.79 -1.45 0.64
C LYS A 118 -0.08 -0.59 -0.30
N THR A 119 -0.49 -1.16 -1.42
CA THR A 119 -1.36 -0.49 -2.41
C THR A 119 -2.70 -0.08 -1.80
N SER A 120 -3.31 -0.93 -0.94
CA SER A 120 -4.54 -0.56 -0.21
C SER A 120 -4.32 0.61 0.76
N PHE A 121 -3.13 0.71 1.36
CA PHE A 121 -2.74 1.87 2.16
C PHE A 121 -2.62 3.13 1.31
N MET A 122 -2.00 3.03 0.13
CA MET A 122 -1.91 4.14 -0.81
C MET A 122 -3.29 4.57 -1.31
N ASP A 123 -4.19 3.65 -1.62
CA ASP A 123 -5.58 3.95 -1.96
C ASP A 123 -6.28 4.73 -0.84
N MET A 124 -6.03 4.37 0.42
CA MET A 124 -6.54 5.09 1.59
C MET A 124 -6.02 6.54 1.63
N VAL A 125 -4.75 6.78 1.28
CA VAL A 125 -4.16 8.13 1.19
C VAL A 125 -4.78 8.92 0.04
N VAL A 126 -4.95 8.30 -1.13
CA VAL A 126 -5.61 8.92 -2.29
C VAL A 126 -7.04 9.33 -1.97
N GLU A 127 -7.82 8.47 -1.30
CA GLU A 127 -9.18 8.82 -0.87
C GLU A 127 -9.25 10.06 0.03
N GLN A 128 -8.23 10.32 0.81
CA GLN A 128 -8.16 11.49 1.68
C GLN A 128 -7.78 12.75 0.93
N THR A 129 -6.84 12.66 0.00
CA THR A 129 -6.17 13.80 -0.63
C THR A 129 -6.81 14.22 -1.95
N HIS A 130 -7.57 13.32 -2.60
CA HIS A 130 -8.17 13.55 -3.90
C HIS A 130 -9.69 13.64 -3.84
N ALA A 131 -10.27 14.33 -4.80
CA ALA A 131 -11.72 14.38 -5.00
C ALA A 131 -12.14 13.19 -5.86
N LEU A 132 -12.73 12.20 -5.19
CA LEU A 132 -13.18 10.99 -5.86
C LEU A 132 -14.63 11.14 -6.31
N SER A 133 -14.93 10.85 -7.57
CA SER A 133 -16.30 10.69 -8.03
C SER A 133 -16.94 9.48 -7.35
N THR A 134 -18.12 9.67 -6.78
CA THR A 134 -18.89 8.59 -6.14
C THR A 134 -19.92 7.98 -7.08
N GLU A 135 -20.07 8.55 -8.28
CA GLU A 135 -21.06 8.09 -9.25
C GLU A 135 -20.63 6.76 -9.87
N GLY A 136 -21.52 5.77 -9.81
CA GLY A 136 -21.30 4.45 -10.42
C GLY A 136 -20.28 3.54 -9.71
N ARG A 137 -19.83 3.88 -8.49
CA ARG A 137 -18.88 3.08 -7.73
C ARG A 137 -19.56 2.03 -6.88
N ASP A 138 -19.05 0.82 -6.97
CA ASP A 138 -19.31 -0.23 -5.99
C ASP A 138 -18.53 0.11 -4.70
N PRO A 139 -19.22 0.38 -3.57
CA PRO A 139 -18.58 0.72 -2.30
C PRO A 139 -17.75 -0.43 -1.72
N GLU A 140 -17.93 -1.65 -2.20
CA GLU A 140 -17.22 -2.84 -1.73
C GLU A 140 -15.94 -3.12 -2.52
N ARG A 141 -15.80 -2.55 -3.74
CA ARG A 141 -14.63 -2.76 -4.58
C ARG A 141 -13.46 -1.88 -4.16
N GLN A 142 -12.28 -2.48 -3.99
CA GLN A 142 -11.02 -1.74 -3.81
C GLN A 142 -10.66 -1.00 -5.10
N MET A 143 -10.14 0.21 -4.96
CA MET A 143 -9.96 1.11 -6.10
C MET A 143 -8.66 0.90 -6.85
N ARG A 144 -7.59 0.44 -6.19
CA ARG A 144 -6.27 0.15 -6.77
C ARG A 144 -5.75 1.29 -7.69
N TYR A 145 -5.75 2.51 -7.15
CA TYR A 145 -5.31 3.70 -7.90
C TYR A 145 -3.84 3.65 -8.31
N MET A 146 -3.01 2.97 -7.53
CA MET A 146 -1.58 2.89 -7.78
C MET A 146 -1.22 1.87 -8.84
N ASP A 147 -2.09 0.90 -9.11
CA ASP A 147 -1.89 -0.11 -10.15
C ASP A 147 -2.38 0.43 -11.49
N ASN A 148 -1.51 1.12 -12.22
CA ASN A 148 -1.82 1.78 -13.48
C ASN A 148 -1.84 0.82 -14.67
N ARG A 149 -1.21 -0.35 -14.54
CA ARG A 149 -1.10 -1.35 -15.60
C ARG A 149 -2.27 -2.31 -15.54
N GLN A 150 -2.73 -2.75 -16.69
CA GLN A 150 -3.83 -3.72 -16.77
C GLN A 150 -3.43 -5.07 -16.18
N ASP A 151 -2.20 -5.53 -16.41
CA ASP A 151 -1.68 -6.79 -15.87
C ASP A 151 -1.56 -6.79 -14.33
N GLU A 152 -1.28 -5.62 -13.71
CA GLU A 152 -1.32 -5.43 -12.26
C GLU A 152 -2.73 -5.53 -11.71
N GLN A 153 -3.70 -4.91 -12.39
CA GLN A 153 -5.12 -4.95 -12.00
C GLN A 153 -5.72 -6.35 -12.16
N ASP A 154 -5.39 -7.06 -13.24
CA ASP A 154 -5.90 -8.40 -13.51
C ASP A 154 -5.37 -9.44 -12.52
N ARG A 155 -4.13 -9.28 -12.09
CA ARG A 155 -3.45 -10.19 -11.14
C ARG A 155 -3.54 -9.75 -9.69
N GLU A 156 -4.01 -8.53 -9.44
CA GLU A 156 -4.03 -7.88 -8.13
C GLU A 156 -2.64 -7.81 -7.44
N VAL A 157 -1.58 -7.71 -8.25
CA VAL A 157 -0.18 -7.65 -7.78
C VAL A 157 0.53 -6.49 -8.46
N SER A 158 1.10 -5.60 -7.67
CA SER A 158 1.94 -4.50 -8.17
C SER A 158 3.25 -5.05 -8.72
N ILE A 159 3.63 -4.63 -9.93
CA ILE A 159 4.83 -5.06 -10.66
C ILE A 159 5.87 -3.96 -10.67
N LYS A 160 5.44 -2.70 -10.87
CA LYS A 160 6.28 -1.51 -10.93
C LYS A 160 6.11 -0.63 -9.70
N ALA A 161 7.16 0.09 -9.35
CA ALA A 161 7.07 1.13 -8.34
C ALA A 161 6.33 2.35 -8.91
N THR A 162 5.26 2.78 -8.24
CA THR A 162 4.42 3.90 -8.68
C THR A 162 4.56 5.06 -7.71
N PRO A 163 4.99 6.25 -8.18
CA PRO A 163 5.11 7.44 -7.33
C PRO A 163 3.75 8.14 -7.15
N LEU A 164 3.55 8.74 -5.98
CA LEU A 164 2.41 9.59 -5.66
C LEU A 164 2.88 10.77 -4.82
N THR A 165 2.63 11.99 -5.30
CA THR A 165 2.92 13.23 -4.56
C THR A 165 1.66 13.78 -3.94
N VAL A 166 1.65 13.99 -2.62
CA VAL A 166 0.49 14.49 -1.88
C VAL A 166 0.91 15.47 -0.79
N ALA A 167 0.07 16.49 -0.56
CA ALA A 167 0.20 17.39 0.58
C ALA A 167 -0.73 16.93 1.70
N MET A 168 -0.19 16.70 2.90
CA MET A 168 -0.97 16.28 4.06
C MET A 168 -0.70 17.18 5.26
N PRO A 169 -1.75 17.50 6.07
CA PRO A 169 -1.60 18.32 7.26
C PRO A 169 -0.95 17.52 8.40
N ALA A 170 0.10 18.05 8.98
CA ALA A 170 0.64 17.60 10.25
C ALA A 170 -0.23 18.08 11.42
N SER A 171 -0.05 17.48 12.59
CA SER A 171 -0.75 17.88 13.81
C SER A 171 -0.45 19.34 14.24
N SER A 172 0.67 19.89 13.80
CA SER A 172 1.05 21.29 14.00
C SER A 172 0.26 22.28 13.14
N GLY A 173 -0.64 21.81 12.25
CA GLY A 173 -1.37 22.62 11.27
C GLY A 173 -0.54 22.99 10.03
N LYS A 174 0.73 22.63 9.97
CA LYS A 174 1.57 22.80 8.78
C LYS A 174 1.30 21.67 7.80
N HIS A 175 1.29 21.96 6.51
CA HIS A 175 1.28 20.91 5.48
C HIS A 175 2.70 20.47 5.19
N LEU A 176 2.87 19.16 5.04
CA LEU A 176 4.08 18.51 4.53
C LEU A 176 3.77 17.88 3.17
N LEU A 177 4.73 17.92 2.29
CA LEU A 177 4.67 17.29 0.98
C LEU A 177 5.32 15.91 1.05
N PHE A 178 4.56 14.90 0.71
CA PHE A 178 5.03 13.53 0.66
C PHE A 178 5.11 13.04 -0.78
N ASN A 179 6.28 12.55 -1.15
CA ASN A 179 6.49 11.78 -2.36
C ASN A 179 6.54 10.30 -1.96
N PHE A 180 5.40 9.64 -1.99
CA PHE A 180 5.33 8.20 -1.74
C PHE A 180 5.74 7.43 -2.99
N MET A 181 6.45 6.34 -2.78
CA MET A 181 6.75 5.34 -3.80
C MET A 181 6.13 4.02 -3.35
N ASP A 182 4.99 3.63 -3.97
CA ASP A 182 4.40 2.31 -3.73
C ASP A 182 5.25 1.25 -4.42
N THR A 183 5.80 0.31 -3.65
CA THR A 183 6.71 -0.69 -4.16
C THR A 183 6.06 -2.06 -4.28
N PRO A 184 6.48 -2.88 -5.27
CA PRO A 184 6.04 -4.27 -5.36
C PRO A 184 6.39 -5.08 -4.11
N GLY A 185 5.50 -6.01 -3.72
CA GLY A 185 5.74 -6.90 -2.58
C GLY A 185 6.29 -8.27 -2.96
N HIS A 186 6.33 -8.59 -4.24
CA HIS A 186 6.77 -9.89 -4.73
C HIS A 186 8.30 -9.95 -4.84
N VAL A 187 8.89 -11.10 -4.49
CA VAL A 187 10.36 -11.29 -4.45
C VAL A 187 11.02 -11.03 -5.80
N ASN A 188 10.34 -11.36 -6.90
CA ASN A 188 10.88 -11.20 -8.26
C ASN A 188 11.08 -9.75 -8.68
N PHE A 189 10.42 -8.79 -8.01
CA PHE A 189 10.50 -7.36 -8.31
C PHE A 189 11.33 -6.59 -7.25
N SER A 190 12.32 -7.25 -6.66
CA SER A 190 13.19 -6.67 -5.63
C SER A 190 14.10 -5.54 -6.14
N ASP A 191 14.34 -5.47 -7.43
CA ASP A 191 15.03 -4.37 -8.12
C ASP A 191 14.26 -3.04 -8.00
N GLU A 192 12.95 -3.06 -8.21
CA GLU A 192 12.07 -1.89 -8.03
C GLU A 192 12.10 -1.38 -6.58
N VAL A 193 12.07 -2.30 -5.60
CA VAL A 193 12.19 -1.97 -4.18
C VAL A 193 13.54 -1.33 -3.88
N THR A 194 14.63 -1.89 -4.44
CA THR A 194 15.98 -1.37 -4.26
C THR A 194 16.12 0.05 -4.84
N ALA A 195 15.58 0.28 -6.03
CA ALA A 195 15.60 1.59 -6.65
C ALA A 195 14.83 2.63 -5.83
N SER A 196 13.64 2.25 -5.33
CA SER A 196 12.81 3.13 -4.49
C SER A 196 13.46 3.47 -3.15
N LEU A 197 14.12 2.52 -2.50
CA LEU A 197 14.83 2.76 -1.23
C LEU A 197 15.99 3.74 -1.40
N ARG A 198 16.68 3.73 -2.53
CA ARG A 198 17.78 4.68 -2.81
C ARG A 198 17.33 6.12 -3.07
N LEU A 199 16.06 6.31 -3.40
CA LEU A 199 15.45 7.63 -3.61
C LEU A 199 14.74 8.14 -2.36
N ALA A 200 14.52 7.27 -1.36
CA ALA A 200 13.75 7.59 -0.17
C ALA A 200 14.58 8.22 0.94
N ASP A 201 13.94 9.11 1.71
CA ASP A 201 14.46 9.66 2.97
C ASP A 201 14.05 8.80 4.16
N ALA A 202 12.94 8.07 4.04
CA ALA A 202 12.39 7.17 5.06
C ALA A 202 11.67 5.98 4.45
N VAL A 203 11.52 4.92 5.24
CA VAL A 203 10.80 3.71 4.86
C VAL A 203 9.53 3.60 5.70
N LEU A 204 8.39 3.48 5.03
CA LEU A 204 7.14 3.03 5.65
C LEU A 204 7.02 1.52 5.45
N LEU A 205 7.31 0.77 6.50
CA LEU A 205 7.26 -0.69 6.49
C LEU A 205 5.86 -1.17 6.86
N VAL A 206 5.13 -1.69 5.88
CA VAL A 206 3.77 -2.23 6.08
C VAL A 206 3.85 -3.70 6.46
N VAL A 207 3.35 -4.04 7.64
CA VAL A 207 3.35 -5.39 8.20
C VAL A 207 1.92 -5.82 8.52
N ASP A 208 1.53 -7.02 8.11
CA ASP A 208 0.23 -7.59 8.47
C ASP A 208 0.23 -8.03 9.94
N ALA A 209 -0.78 -7.61 10.70
CA ALA A 209 -0.92 -7.95 12.11
C ALA A 209 -1.08 -9.45 12.39
N VAL A 210 -1.58 -10.22 11.41
CA VAL A 210 -1.81 -11.67 11.51
C VAL A 210 -0.59 -12.45 11.04
N GLU A 211 -0.07 -12.15 9.84
CA GLU A 211 1.04 -12.86 9.23
C GLU A 211 2.38 -12.52 9.91
N GLY A 212 2.54 -11.26 10.35
CA GLY A 212 3.77 -10.81 10.99
C GLY A 212 4.92 -10.58 10.01
N VAL A 213 6.14 -10.87 10.44
CA VAL A 213 7.34 -10.65 9.65
C VAL A 213 7.56 -11.77 8.66
N MET A 214 7.79 -11.40 7.40
CA MET A 214 8.04 -12.32 6.29
C MET A 214 9.40 -12.06 5.64
N CYS A 215 9.86 -12.96 4.77
CA CYS A 215 11.18 -12.91 4.15
C CYS A 215 11.46 -11.58 3.40
N VAL A 216 10.44 -10.99 2.73
CA VAL A 216 10.59 -9.69 2.06
C VAL A 216 10.73 -8.56 3.08
N THR A 217 9.96 -8.62 4.19
CA THR A 217 10.07 -7.66 5.30
C THR A 217 11.48 -7.62 5.86
N GLU A 218 12.07 -8.78 6.14
CA GLU A 218 13.44 -8.91 6.62
C GLU A 218 14.46 -8.33 5.62
N ARG A 219 14.29 -8.64 4.32
CA ARG A 219 15.15 -8.13 3.25
C ARG A 219 15.08 -6.60 3.17
N VAL A 220 13.90 -6.01 3.25
CA VAL A 220 13.70 -4.56 3.24
C VAL A 220 14.39 -3.90 4.43
N ILE A 221 14.24 -4.44 5.64
CA ILE A 221 14.92 -3.93 6.84
C ILE A 221 16.46 -3.96 6.67
N LYS A 222 17.01 -5.08 6.20
CA LYS A 222 18.45 -5.19 5.93
C LYS A 222 18.95 -4.20 4.87
N HIS A 223 18.11 -3.89 3.87
CA HIS A 223 18.43 -2.91 2.84
C HIS A 223 18.38 -1.49 3.39
N ALA A 224 17.32 -1.15 4.13
CA ALA A 224 17.19 0.15 4.81
C ALA A 224 18.35 0.39 5.78
N ALA A 225 18.79 -0.66 6.48
CA ALA A 225 19.95 -0.58 7.38
C ALA A 225 21.25 -0.23 6.66
N ARG A 226 21.45 -0.80 5.45
CA ARG A 226 22.65 -0.49 4.63
C ARG A 226 22.70 0.98 4.26
N ASP A 227 21.57 1.58 3.94
CA ASP A 227 21.46 2.98 3.55
C ASP A 227 21.15 3.91 4.73
N ARG A 228 21.08 3.36 5.95
CA ARG A 228 20.77 4.03 7.22
C ARG A 228 19.46 4.84 7.19
N LEU A 229 18.46 4.30 6.52
CA LEU A 229 17.16 4.94 6.41
C LEU A 229 16.33 4.74 7.69
N PRO A 230 15.67 5.77 8.22
CA PRO A 230 14.72 5.61 9.30
C PRO A 230 13.53 4.75 8.86
N ILE A 231 13.02 3.93 9.78
CA ILE A 231 11.91 3.02 9.53
C ILE A 231 10.72 3.42 10.40
N VAL A 232 9.57 3.64 9.78
CA VAL A 232 8.27 3.76 10.43
C VAL A 232 7.48 2.50 10.11
N VAL A 233 6.93 1.85 11.13
CA VAL A 233 6.17 0.60 10.95
C VAL A 233 4.67 0.89 10.92
N PHE A 234 3.99 0.40 9.89
CA PHE A 234 2.53 0.40 9.82
C PHE A 234 2.00 -1.02 10.03
N VAL A 235 1.44 -1.27 11.22
CA VAL A 235 0.77 -2.53 11.56
C VAL A 235 -0.62 -2.50 10.95
N ASN A 236 -0.75 -3.14 9.80
CA ASN A 236 -1.95 -3.16 8.97
C ASN A 236 -2.84 -4.37 9.28
N LYS A 237 -4.07 -4.31 8.79
CA LYS A 237 -5.08 -5.38 8.89
C LYS A 237 -5.44 -5.79 10.33
N MET A 238 -5.49 -4.82 11.23
CA MET A 238 -5.96 -5.06 12.60
C MET A 238 -7.40 -5.58 12.67
N ASP A 239 -8.20 -5.34 11.64
CA ASP A 239 -9.53 -5.90 11.47
C ASP A 239 -9.54 -7.43 11.42
N ARG A 240 -8.50 -8.07 10.85
CA ARG A 240 -8.37 -9.52 10.75
C ARG A 240 -8.24 -10.18 12.15
N LEU A 241 -7.58 -9.51 13.10
CA LEU A 241 -7.50 -9.99 14.48
C LEU A 241 -8.90 -10.11 15.12
N ILE A 242 -9.80 -9.19 14.74
CA ILE A 242 -11.15 -9.09 15.32
C ILE A 242 -12.14 -9.97 14.57
N LEU A 243 -12.17 -9.88 13.24
CA LEU A 243 -13.20 -10.50 12.39
C LEU A 243 -12.85 -11.92 11.96
N GLU A 244 -11.60 -12.17 11.62
CA GLU A 244 -11.15 -13.48 11.12
C GLU A 244 -10.69 -14.38 12.26
N LEU A 245 -9.67 -13.96 13.02
CA LEU A 245 -9.11 -14.74 14.12
C LEU A 245 -9.97 -14.72 15.37
N LYS A 246 -10.83 -13.71 15.52
CA LYS A 246 -11.73 -13.53 16.68
C LYS A 246 -10.99 -13.65 18.03
N LEU A 247 -9.77 -13.10 18.07
CA LEU A 247 -8.93 -13.13 19.26
C LEU A 247 -9.54 -12.24 20.35
N PRO A 248 -9.46 -12.64 21.63
CA PRO A 248 -9.73 -11.72 22.74
C PRO A 248 -8.80 -10.50 22.67
N PRO A 249 -9.21 -9.32 23.14
CA PRO A 249 -8.38 -8.10 23.09
C PRO A 249 -7.00 -8.25 23.74
N ALA A 250 -6.88 -9.02 24.82
CA ALA A 250 -5.60 -9.29 25.47
C ALA A 250 -4.67 -10.12 24.59
N ASP A 251 -5.17 -11.14 23.89
CA ASP A 251 -4.39 -11.99 23.01
C ASP A 251 -3.99 -11.22 21.74
N ALA A 252 -4.88 -10.36 21.24
CA ALA A 252 -4.56 -9.47 20.12
C ALA A 252 -3.41 -8.51 20.48
N PHE A 253 -3.38 -7.98 21.70
CA PHE A 253 -2.25 -7.18 22.18
C PHE A 253 -0.93 -7.98 22.15
N HIS A 254 -0.94 -9.21 22.65
CA HIS A 254 0.24 -10.07 22.65
C HIS A 254 0.71 -10.39 21.23
N LYS A 255 -0.22 -10.62 20.30
CA LYS A 255 0.11 -10.84 18.88
C LYS A 255 0.76 -9.63 18.25
N ILE A 256 0.21 -8.43 18.45
CA ILE A 256 0.78 -7.18 17.94
C ILE A 256 2.17 -6.92 18.55
N ARG A 257 2.31 -7.11 19.85
CA ARG A 257 3.58 -6.97 20.57
C ARG A 257 4.64 -7.92 19.98
N HIS A 258 4.29 -9.17 19.76
CA HIS A 258 5.20 -10.16 19.16
C HIS A 258 5.68 -9.75 17.77
N VAL A 259 4.78 -9.27 16.90
CA VAL A 259 5.15 -8.76 15.57
C VAL A 259 6.16 -7.60 15.66
N LEU A 260 5.97 -6.68 16.60
CA LEU A 260 6.91 -5.56 16.80
C LEU A 260 8.24 -6.02 17.40
N GLU A 261 8.24 -7.02 18.28
CA GLU A 261 9.44 -7.63 18.85
C GLU A 261 10.26 -8.35 17.75
N GLU A 262 9.60 -9.07 16.82
CA GLU A 262 10.26 -9.68 15.66
C GLU A 262 10.87 -8.62 14.74
N VAL A 263 10.13 -7.55 14.41
CA VAL A 263 10.67 -6.44 13.61
C VAL A 263 11.90 -5.85 14.29
N ASN A 264 11.83 -5.59 15.59
CA ASN A 264 12.92 -4.99 16.34
C ASN A 264 14.15 -5.89 16.44
N ALA A 265 13.96 -7.20 16.56
CA ALA A 265 15.07 -8.16 16.55
C ALA A 265 15.85 -8.12 15.22
N ILE A 266 15.14 -8.00 14.09
CA ILE A 266 15.76 -7.88 12.77
C ILE A 266 16.43 -6.52 12.60
N VAL A 267 15.78 -5.44 13.06
CA VAL A 267 16.34 -4.08 13.02
C VAL A 267 17.64 -4.05 13.84
N GLU A 268 17.64 -4.58 15.06
CA GLU A 268 18.83 -4.65 15.91
C GLU A 268 19.97 -5.42 15.25
N ALA A 269 19.66 -6.59 14.69
CA ALA A 269 20.65 -7.40 13.98
C ALA A 269 21.20 -6.72 12.72
N ALA A 270 20.38 -5.94 12.01
CA ALA A 270 20.76 -5.30 10.76
C ALA A 270 21.54 -3.98 10.97
N TYR A 271 21.15 -3.16 11.94
CA TYR A 271 21.81 -1.87 12.27
C TYR A 271 22.98 -2.02 13.23
N GLY A 272 23.16 -3.19 13.85
CA GLY A 272 24.26 -3.46 14.79
C GLY A 272 24.01 -2.99 16.23
N GLY A 273 22.77 -2.65 16.57
CA GLY A 273 22.38 -2.15 17.88
C GLY A 273 22.86 -0.71 18.15
N GLY A 274 22.54 -0.18 19.31
CA GLY A 274 22.94 1.17 19.73
C GLY A 274 21.77 2.15 19.87
N GLU A 275 22.07 3.36 20.32
CA GLU A 275 21.04 4.40 20.57
C GLU A 275 20.42 4.95 19.27
N ASP A 276 21.18 4.93 18.17
CA ASP A 276 20.73 5.40 16.86
C ASP A 276 19.92 4.35 16.06
N CYS A 277 19.67 3.18 16.67
CA CYS A 277 18.91 2.12 16.03
C CYS A 277 17.44 2.52 15.89
N PRO A 278 16.83 2.47 14.69
CA PRO A 278 15.45 2.90 14.46
C PRO A 278 14.44 1.86 14.93
N PHE A 279 14.41 1.59 16.24
CA PHE A 279 13.47 0.66 16.83
C PHE A 279 12.02 1.09 16.61
N ALA A 280 11.19 0.13 16.24
CA ALA A 280 9.75 0.29 16.21
C ALA A 280 9.19 0.36 17.64
N ASP A 281 8.96 1.58 18.12
CA ASP A 281 8.43 1.84 19.45
C ASP A 281 7.13 2.67 19.35
N PRO A 282 5.98 2.08 19.65
CA PRO A 282 4.71 2.81 19.65
C PRO A 282 4.71 4.04 20.57
N ALA A 283 5.46 3.98 21.68
CA ALA A 283 5.53 5.07 22.65
C ALA A 283 6.36 6.26 22.13
N LYS A 284 7.26 6.02 21.18
CA LYS A 284 8.05 7.07 20.49
C LYS A 284 7.35 7.60 19.23
N GLY A 285 6.23 6.99 18.83
CA GLY A 285 5.48 7.40 17.64
C GLY A 285 5.98 6.81 16.32
N THR A 286 6.95 5.89 16.33
CA THR A 286 7.50 5.25 15.12
C THR A 286 6.63 4.09 14.62
N VAL A 287 5.51 3.81 15.29
CA VAL A 287 4.55 2.76 14.91
C VAL A 287 3.16 3.35 14.72
N CYS A 288 2.58 3.03 13.58
CA CYS A 288 1.21 3.35 13.23
C CYS A 288 0.37 2.06 13.18
N PHE A 289 -0.82 2.08 13.75
CA PHE A 289 -1.76 0.97 13.76
C PHE A 289 -2.96 1.29 12.88
N GLY A 290 -3.47 0.30 12.15
CA GLY A 290 -4.64 0.57 11.34
C GLY A 290 -5.17 -0.59 10.52
N SER A 291 -6.12 -0.25 9.67
CA SER A 291 -6.65 -1.10 8.62
C SER A 291 -6.84 -0.27 7.35
N ALA A 292 -6.02 -0.53 6.36
CA ALA A 292 -6.13 0.13 5.06
C ALA A 292 -7.47 -0.19 4.39
N LEU A 293 -7.96 -1.43 4.53
CA LEU A 293 -9.25 -1.86 3.98
C LEU A 293 -10.43 -1.06 4.53
N TYR A 294 -10.40 -0.77 5.84
CA TYR A 294 -11.44 0.02 6.51
C TYR A 294 -11.13 1.52 6.59
N GLY A 295 -10.01 1.96 6.01
CA GLY A 295 -9.68 3.37 5.82
C GLY A 295 -9.42 4.15 7.10
N TRP A 296 -8.69 3.58 8.06
CA TRP A 296 -8.33 4.24 9.31
C TRP A 296 -6.91 3.87 9.77
N SER A 297 -6.26 4.84 10.38
CA SER A 297 -4.96 4.64 11.04
C SER A 297 -4.79 5.60 12.21
N PHE A 298 -3.94 5.24 13.18
CA PHE A 298 -3.55 6.10 14.28
C PHE A 298 -2.16 5.72 14.81
N THR A 299 -1.48 6.69 15.38
CA THR A 299 -0.36 6.49 16.31
C THR A 299 -0.87 6.66 17.73
N LEU A 300 -0.12 6.21 18.74
CA LEU A 300 -0.55 6.40 20.13
C LEU A 300 -0.67 7.89 20.50
N GLU A 301 0.16 8.75 19.93
CA GLU A 301 0.06 10.19 20.17
C GLU A 301 -1.20 10.79 19.54
N SER A 302 -1.52 10.41 18.29
CA SER A 302 -2.76 10.87 17.65
C SER A 302 -4.01 10.34 18.35
N PHE A 303 -3.96 9.11 18.86
CA PHE A 303 -5.01 8.53 19.67
C PHE A 303 -5.19 9.28 21.01
N ALA A 304 -4.07 9.58 21.69
CA ALA A 304 -4.09 10.33 22.94
C ALA A 304 -4.69 11.73 22.76
N ARG A 305 -4.36 12.40 21.66
CA ARG A 305 -4.91 13.71 21.28
C ARG A 305 -6.41 13.63 21.05
N LEU A 306 -6.85 12.68 20.27
CA LEU A 306 -8.25 12.39 19.99
C LEU A 306 -9.03 12.07 21.28
N TYR A 307 -8.43 11.33 22.21
CA TYR A 307 -9.02 11.01 23.50
C TYR A 307 -9.18 12.28 24.36
N ALA A 308 -8.14 13.12 24.44
CA ALA A 308 -8.17 14.40 25.16
C ALA A 308 -9.26 15.34 24.65
N GLU A 309 -9.32 15.56 23.33
CA GLU A 309 -10.31 16.39 22.67
C GLU A 309 -11.76 15.94 22.94
N ARG A 310 -12.00 14.64 22.91
CA ARG A 310 -13.33 14.05 23.12
C ARG A 310 -13.79 14.12 24.54
N ARG A 311 -12.91 13.87 25.48
CA ARG A 311 -13.20 13.96 26.93
C ARG A 311 -13.21 15.40 27.43
N GLY A 312 -12.66 16.35 26.64
CA GLY A 312 -12.52 17.76 27.05
C GLY A 312 -11.54 17.90 28.22
N VAL A 313 -10.54 17.02 28.31
CA VAL A 313 -9.52 17.01 29.37
C VAL A 313 -8.23 17.55 28.80
N GLU A 314 -7.69 18.61 29.42
CA GLU A 314 -6.34 19.06 29.15
C GLU A 314 -5.35 18.06 29.77
N MET A 315 -4.63 17.33 28.90
CA MET A 315 -3.61 16.38 29.34
C MET A 315 -2.38 16.45 28.41
N ASP A 316 -1.24 16.06 28.94
CA ASP A 316 -0.04 15.89 28.16
C ASP A 316 -0.18 14.62 27.30
N THR A 317 -0.50 14.80 26.02
CA THR A 317 -0.77 13.71 25.07
C THR A 317 0.45 12.79 24.90
N LYS A 318 1.66 13.34 24.94
CA LYS A 318 2.90 12.54 24.83
C LYS A 318 3.12 11.65 26.06
N LYS A 319 2.87 12.17 27.26
CA LYS A 319 2.95 11.35 28.47
C LYS A 319 1.85 10.29 28.50
N PHE A 320 0.65 10.61 28.06
CA PHE A 320 -0.42 9.64 27.97
C PHE A 320 -0.12 8.55 26.95
N ALA A 321 0.34 8.89 25.75
CA ALA A 321 0.76 7.95 24.72
C ALA A 321 1.78 6.93 25.23
N LYS A 322 2.80 7.38 25.97
CA LYS A 322 3.79 6.50 26.60
C LYS A 322 3.18 5.52 27.61
N ARG A 323 2.07 5.87 28.26
CA ARG A 323 1.37 5.02 29.23
C ARG A 323 0.40 4.05 28.57
N LEU A 324 0.08 4.25 27.30
CA LEU A 324 -0.80 3.35 26.55
C LEU A 324 -0.08 2.08 26.07
N TRP A 325 1.25 2.05 26.00
CA TRP A 325 1.99 0.89 25.49
C TRP A 325 2.82 0.21 26.59
N GLY A 326 3.01 -1.09 26.45
CA GLY A 326 3.81 -1.90 27.36
C GLY A 326 2.99 -2.44 28.53
N ASP A 327 3.71 -2.80 29.60
CA ASP A 327 3.11 -3.34 30.82
C ASP A 327 2.68 -2.17 31.73
N SER A 328 1.64 -1.48 31.32
CA SER A 328 1.01 -0.36 32.02
C SER A 328 -0.46 -0.65 32.26
N TYR A 329 -0.93 -0.44 33.48
CA TYR A 329 -2.29 -0.71 33.93
C TYR A 329 -2.88 0.55 34.55
N PHE A 330 -4.14 0.83 34.27
CA PHE A 330 -4.85 1.97 34.82
C PHE A 330 -5.57 1.58 36.12
N HIS A 331 -5.21 2.19 37.22
CA HIS A 331 -5.89 2.05 38.52
C HIS A 331 -6.96 3.13 38.67
N ALA A 332 -8.23 2.74 38.57
CA ALA A 332 -9.35 3.67 38.62
C ALA A 332 -9.45 4.40 39.95
N ASP A 333 -9.18 3.71 41.06
CA ASP A 333 -9.24 4.26 42.43
C ASP A 333 -8.19 5.36 42.64
N ALA A 334 -6.98 5.12 42.16
CA ALA A 334 -5.86 6.08 42.27
C ALA A 334 -5.81 7.08 41.11
N ARG A 335 -6.61 6.89 40.04
CA ARG A 335 -6.55 7.64 38.78
C ARG A 335 -5.11 7.75 38.22
N ALA A 336 -4.36 6.67 38.34
CA ALA A 336 -2.95 6.63 37.98
C ALA A 336 -2.60 5.36 37.21
N PHE A 337 -1.59 5.47 36.34
CA PHE A 337 -1.01 4.33 35.64
C PHE A 337 0.14 3.73 36.46
N ARG A 338 0.13 2.39 36.61
CA ARG A 338 1.20 1.63 37.28
C ARG A 338 1.64 0.45 36.41
N ALA A 339 2.83 -0.08 36.70
CA ALA A 339 3.36 -1.26 36.02
C ALA A 339 2.71 -2.57 36.50
N GLU A 340 2.14 -2.55 37.70
CA GLU A 340 1.48 -3.72 38.30
C GLU A 340 -0.05 -3.67 38.02
N PRO A 341 -0.69 -4.82 37.81
CA PRO A 341 -2.13 -4.86 37.65
C PRO A 341 -2.86 -4.44 38.95
N PRO A 342 -4.06 -3.86 38.85
CA PRO A 342 -4.83 -3.49 40.05
C PRO A 342 -5.24 -4.71 40.87
N PRO A 343 -5.47 -4.54 42.20
CA PRO A 343 -5.99 -5.60 43.07
C PRO A 343 -7.34 -6.09 42.55
N GLY A 344 -7.42 -7.32 42.13
CA GLY A 344 -8.62 -7.89 41.48
C GLY A 344 -8.47 -8.18 40.00
N GLY A 345 -7.31 -7.91 39.43
CA GLY A 345 -7.02 -8.10 38.00
C GLY A 345 -7.47 -6.91 37.14
N GLY A 346 -6.90 -6.76 35.98
CA GLY A 346 -7.26 -5.71 35.02
C GLY A 346 -6.41 -5.85 33.75
N ASP A 347 -6.96 -5.36 32.67
CA ASP A 347 -6.29 -5.39 31.38
C ASP A 347 -5.26 -4.26 31.27
N ARG A 348 -4.26 -4.49 30.39
CA ARG A 348 -3.28 -3.45 30.05
C ARG A 348 -3.95 -2.22 29.48
N SER A 349 -3.33 -1.07 29.67
CA SER A 349 -3.88 0.21 29.21
C SER A 349 -4.15 0.22 27.69
N PHE A 350 -3.31 -0.41 26.85
CA PHE A 350 -3.57 -0.53 25.42
C PHE A 350 -4.83 -1.36 25.13
N VAL A 351 -5.05 -2.43 25.88
CA VAL A 351 -6.25 -3.26 25.74
C VAL A 351 -7.48 -2.46 26.14
N GLN A 352 -7.47 -1.88 27.33
CA GLN A 352 -8.62 -1.18 27.91
C GLN A 352 -9.01 0.08 27.14
N PHE A 353 -8.03 0.91 26.74
CA PHE A 353 -8.32 2.21 26.12
C PHE A 353 -8.38 2.16 24.59
N VAL A 354 -7.67 1.22 23.95
CA VAL A 354 -7.56 1.17 22.48
C VAL A 354 -8.32 -0.04 21.92
N LEU A 355 -7.96 -1.26 22.30
CA LEU A 355 -8.53 -2.46 21.66
C LEU A 355 -10.00 -2.67 22.02
N GLU A 356 -10.40 -2.60 23.29
CA GLU A 356 -11.80 -2.81 23.67
C GLU A 356 -12.77 -1.86 22.95
N PRO A 357 -12.52 -0.53 22.87
CA PRO A 357 -13.38 0.35 22.10
C PRO A 357 -13.40 0.00 20.60
N LEU A 358 -12.25 -0.44 20.05
CA LEU A 358 -12.18 -0.91 18.68
C LEU A 358 -13.06 -2.15 18.46
N TYR A 359 -12.99 -3.14 19.34
CA TYR A 359 -13.80 -4.34 19.30
C TYR A 359 -15.29 -4.04 19.42
N LYS A 360 -15.68 -3.14 20.34
CA LYS A 360 -17.08 -2.70 20.51
C LYS A 360 -17.65 -2.10 19.23
N VAL A 361 -16.88 -1.26 18.52
CA VAL A 361 -17.34 -0.66 17.26
C VAL A 361 -17.56 -1.74 16.19
N PHE A 362 -16.67 -2.74 16.08
CA PHE A 362 -16.85 -3.82 15.11
C PHE A 362 -18.03 -4.74 15.49
N ALA A 363 -18.11 -5.17 16.73
CA ALA A 363 -19.15 -6.06 17.22
C ALA A 363 -20.56 -5.48 17.04
N LEU A 364 -20.73 -4.19 17.34
CA LEU A 364 -22.03 -3.52 17.22
C LEU A 364 -22.41 -3.19 15.77
N ALA A 365 -21.43 -2.94 14.90
CA ALA A 365 -21.72 -2.72 13.49
C ALA A 365 -22.19 -3.99 12.77
N VAL A 366 -21.60 -5.15 13.13
CA VAL A 366 -21.99 -6.46 12.59
C VAL A 366 -23.26 -7.01 13.28
N GLY A 367 -23.54 -6.59 14.52
CA GLY A 367 -24.65 -7.11 15.33
C GLY A 367 -26.03 -6.49 15.06
N GLU A 368 -26.18 -5.66 14.01
CA GLU A 368 -27.44 -4.99 13.61
C GLU A 368 -28.15 -4.15 14.70
N HIS A 369 -27.49 -3.86 15.81
CA HIS A 369 -28.05 -3.05 16.90
C HIS A 369 -27.81 -1.54 16.67
N VAL A 370 -28.55 -0.93 15.77
CA VAL A 370 -28.39 0.49 15.37
C VAL A 370 -28.38 1.45 16.57
N ALA A 371 -29.27 1.25 17.54
CA ALA A 371 -29.35 2.12 18.72
C ALA A 371 -28.09 2.02 19.59
N SER A 372 -27.60 0.80 19.83
CA SER A 372 -26.39 0.54 20.62
C SER A 372 -25.14 1.06 19.88
N PHE A 373 -25.09 0.89 18.55
CA PHE A 373 -24.02 1.42 17.72
C PHE A 373 -23.99 2.96 17.73
N ALA A 374 -25.16 3.61 17.61
CA ALA A 374 -25.26 5.06 17.73
C ALA A 374 -24.82 5.57 19.11
N ALA A 375 -25.15 4.85 20.20
CA ALA A 375 -24.71 5.20 21.55
C ALA A 375 -23.18 5.14 21.69
N VAL A 376 -22.53 4.10 21.17
CA VAL A 376 -21.06 4.00 21.18
C VAL A 376 -20.43 5.07 20.32
N LEU A 377 -20.99 5.38 19.14
CA LEU A 377 -20.49 6.48 18.31
C LEU A 377 -20.64 7.84 19.00
N ALA A 378 -21.70 8.04 19.80
CA ALA A 378 -21.90 9.24 20.60
C ALA A 378 -20.82 9.38 21.70
N GLU A 379 -20.33 8.29 22.30
CA GLU A 379 -19.18 8.33 23.22
C GLU A 379 -17.93 8.90 22.52
N PHE A 380 -17.82 8.63 21.22
CA PHE A 380 -16.76 9.17 20.37
C PHE A 380 -17.11 10.56 19.76
N LYS A 381 -18.21 11.21 20.17
CA LYS A 381 -18.71 12.46 19.58
C LYS A 381 -18.89 12.42 18.07
N VAL A 382 -19.19 11.24 17.52
CA VAL A 382 -19.42 11.03 16.10
C VAL A 382 -20.91 10.78 15.87
N ALA A 383 -21.51 11.56 14.97
CA ALA A 383 -22.87 11.36 14.52
C ALA A 383 -22.87 10.94 13.03
N LEU A 384 -23.60 9.88 12.71
CA LEU A 384 -23.90 9.44 11.37
C LEU A 384 -25.29 9.92 10.95
N LYS A 385 -25.50 10.10 9.65
CA LYS A 385 -26.83 10.43 9.12
C LYS A 385 -27.71 9.17 9.14
N PRO A 386 -29.03 9.31 9.33
CA PRO A 386 -29.94 8.16 9.36
C PRO A 386 -29.85 7.23 8.14
N LYS A 387 -29.50 7.79 6.98
CA LYS A 387 -29.31 7.01 5.76
C LYS A 387 -28.06 6.12 5.80
N ASP A 388 -27.03 6.54 6.55
CA ASP A 388 -25.76 5.82 6.63
C ASP A 388 -25.92 4.49 7.39
N TYR A 389 -26.88 4.42 8.33
CA TYR A 389 -27.21 3.18 9.07
C TYR A 389 -27.94 2.12 8.23
N LYS A 390 -28.38 2.47 7.02
CA LYS A 390 -29.03 1.54 6.08
C LYS A 390 -28.05 0.89 5.10
N THR A 391 -26.79 1.27 5.18
CA THR A 391 -25.70 0.68 4.36
C THR A 391 -25.25 -0.67 4.94
N ASN A 392 -24.64 -1.51 4.12
CA ASN A 392 -24.04 -2.77 4.55
C ASN A 392 -23.00 -2.55 5.64
N ASP A 393 -22.71 -3.60 6.42
CA ASP A 393 -21.83 -3.54 7.59
C ASP A 393 -20.43 -2.99 7.26
N LYS A 394 -19.82 -3.47 6.18
CA LYS A 394 -18.45 -3.08 5.79
C LYS A 394 -18.32 -1.59 5.46
N PRO A 395 -19.15 -0.98 4.61
CA PRO A 395 -19.18 0.47 4.40
C PRO A 395 -19.53 1.28 5.64
N LEU A 396 -20.45 0.76 6.49
CA LEU A 396 -20.84 1.42 7.74
C LEU A 396 -19.66 1.50 8.73
N VAL A 397 -18.95 0.38 8.94
CA VAL A 397 -17.74 0.33 9.78
C VAL A 397 -16.67 1.27 9.24
N ARG A 398 -16.44 1.25 7.90
CA ARG A 398 -15.47 2.13 7.24
C ARG A 398 -15.78 3.60 7.47
N LEU A 399 -17.05 4.01 7.29
CA LEU A 399 -17.48 5.38 7.52
C LEU A 399 -17.35 5.81 8.99
N ALA A 400 -17.79 4.96 9.92
CA ALA A 400 -17.70 5.21 11.35
C ALA A 400 -16.24 5.41 11.79
N ARG A 401 -15.36 4.50 11.40
CA ARG A 401 -13.94 4.54 11.77
C ARG A 401 -13.18 5.69 11.16
N ARG A 402 -13.45 6.00 9.90
CA ARG A 402 -12.90 7.18 9.24
C ARG A 402 -13.26 8.47 9.97
N LYS A 403 -14.50 8.56 10.50
CA LYS A 403 -14.92 9.71 11.31
C LYS A 403 -14.33 9.69 12.73
N ILE A 404 -14.02 8.51 13.25
CA ILE A 404 -13.40 8.37 14.58
C ILE A 404 -11.91 8.74 14.54
N PHE A 405 -11.14 8.13 13.70
CA PHE A 405 -9.67 8.23 13.74
C PHE A 405 -9.09 9.19 12.69
N GLY A 406 -9.87 9.53 11.65
CA GLY A 406 -9.29 10.12 10.45
C GLY A 406 -8.46 9.09 9.68
N VAL A 407 -7.83 9.52 8.60
CA VAL A 407 -7.15 8.58 7.69
C VAL A 407 -5.64 8.55 7.93
N ALA A 408 -4.99 9.69 8.11
CA ALA A 408 -3.54 9.75 8.14
C ALA A 408 -2.94 10.72 9.18
N ALA A 409 -3.74 11.30 10.08
CA ALA A 409 -3.25 12.35 10.98
C ALA A 409 -2.05 11.93 11.86
N GLY A 410 -2.02 10.66 12.32
CA GLY A 410 -0.90 10.15 13.11
C GLY A 410 0.31 9.74 12.27
N LEU A 411 0.08 9.34 11.02
CA LEU A 411 1.15 8.92 10.11
C LEU A 411 2.05 10.09 9.70
N VAL A 412 1.44 11.24 9.40
CA VAL A 412 2.18 12.46 9.01
C VAL A 412 3.15 12.90 10.10
N ASP A 413 2.76 12.74 11.37
CA ASP A 413 3.62 13.07 12.50
C ASP A 413 4.71 12.03 12.75
N ALA A 414 4.55 10.80 12.25
CA ALA A 414 5.50 9.71 12.38
C ALA A 414 6.59 9.70 11.30
N LEU A 415 6.29 10.25 10.12
CA LEU A 415 7.17 10.39 8.96
C LEU A 415 7.81 11.79 8.89
#